data_1ced833cf7779a85a77760d1ee1a5f2a
#
_entry.id   1ced833cf7779a85a77760d1ee1a5f2a
#
_cell.length_a   1.000
_cell.length_b   1.000
_cell.length_c   1.000
_cell.angle_alpha   90.00
_cell.angle_beta   90.00
_cell.angle_gamma   90.00
#
_symmetry.space_group_name_H-M   'P 1'
#
loop_
_entity.id
_entity.type
_entity.pdbx_description
1 polymer ?
#
loop_
_entity_poly.entity_id
_entity_poly.type
_entity_poly.pdbx_seq_one_letter_code
_entity_poly.pdbx_strand_id
1 'polypeptide(L)'
;MPTNTILVVGGNGIIGRNAVSYLHSTGQWNVIVTSSSPLDYETPARYVQLDLLDEQAVAQQAEQLREVTHVIYAAYIEGKTLAAQTQVNLALLRNLVTGLEEVAPGFRHLTFIQGGKAYGAHLGRYKTPALETDPRHFPPNFYYSQEDFLREQSAAKAWSWTAVRPDIVVGFAVGNPMNLANLIAVYASLCKELNVPFRFPGSLQAYHVLVNVTDATVLAQAMEWVATHEECREEIYNVTNGDVFRWSQLWPRFAEYFGVAYAEPITFPLKDYMEDKAELWQQMVQRHGLKPHTLDELAQWPFGDFIFNVEADAFFDVNKLRRAGFHEMHLDSFTSFRNQFEHLKAEKIIP
;
A
#
# COMPACT_ATOMS: atom_id res chain seq x y z
N MET A 1 16.15 -20.41 16.38
CA MET A 1 15.04 -20.30 15.41
C MET A 1 14.06 -19.29 15.97
N PRO A 2 13.41 -18.47 15.14
CA PRO A 2 12.39 -17.54 15.63
C PRO A 2 11.30 -18.30 16.37
N THR A 3 10.83 -17.73 17.48
CA THR A 3 9.76 -18.34 18.30
C THR A 3 8.38 -17.87 17.88
N ASN A 4 8.28 -16.78 17.10
CA ASN A 4 7.03 -16.19 16.63
C ASN A 4 6.85 -16.42 15.13
N THR A 5 5.61 -16.70 14.73
CA THR A 5 5.20 -16.86 13.34
C THR A 5 4.26 -15.73 12.96
N ILE A 6 4.58 -15.02 11.89
CA ILE A 6 3.76 -13.93 11.35
C ILE A 6 3.11 -14.35 10.04
N LEU A 7 1.79 -14.19 9.95
CA LEU A 7 1.01 -14.40 8.73
C LEU A 7 0.78 -13.07 8.03
N VAL A 8 1.27 -12.94 6.80
CA VAL A 8 1.01 -11.78 5.95
C VAL A 8 -0.11 -12.13 4.97
N VAL A 9 -1.23 -11.43 5.09
CA VAL A 9 -2.44 -11.63 4.26
C VAL A 9 -2.50 -10.58 3.18
N GLY A 10 -2.68 -11.00 1.92
CA GLY A 10 -2.64 -10.12 0.75
C GLY A 10 -1.24 -10.03 0.13
N GLY A 11 -0.55 -11.18 0.00
CA GLY A 11 0.86 -11.28 -0.41
C GLY A 11 1.19 -10.71 -1.78
N ASN A 12 0.25 -10.68 -2.73
CA ASN A 12 0.47 -10.09 -4.06
C ASN A 12 0.36 -8.57 -4.09
N GLY A 13 -0.24 -7.96 -3.06
CA GLY A 13 -0.38 -6.51 -2.96
C GLY A 13 0.94 -5.80 -2.63
N ILE A 14 1.00 -4.49 -2.93
CA ILE A 14 2.18 -3.65 -2.65
C ILE A 14 2.61 -3.71 -1.18
N ILE A 15 1.67 -3.71 -0.24
CA ILE A 15 1.95 -3.75 1.20
C ILE A 15 2.42 -5.17 1.61
N GLY A 16 1.66 -6.19 1.25
CA GLY A 16 1.95 -7.57 1.66
C GLY A 16 3.30 -8.07 1.13
N ARG A 17 3.59 -7.86 -0.16
CA ARG A 17 4.86 -8.26 -0.79
C ARG A 17 6.07 -7.62 -0.08
N ASN A 18 6.02 -6.31 0.15
CA ASN A 18 7.12 -5.59 0.77
C ASN A 18 7.26 -5.95 2.27
N ALA A 19 6.14 -6.20 2.97
CA ALA A 19 6.17 -6.71 4.34
C ALA A 19 6.83 -8.10 4.43
N VAL A 20 6.50 -9.02 3.52
CA VAL A 20 7.13 -10.34 3.45
C VAL A 20 8.64 -10.23 3.25
N SER A 21 9.08 -9.41 2.29
CA SER A 21 10.50 -9.19 2.00
C SER A 21 11.23 -8.64 3.22
N TYR A 22 10.69 -7.60 3.85
CA TYR A 22 11.25 -6.98 5.04
C TYR A 22 11.33 -7.97 6.20
N LEU A 23 10.22 -8.58 6.58
CA LEU A 23 10.16 -9.49 7.74
C LEU A 23 11.09 -10.69 7.57
N HIS A 24 11.21 -11.23 6.36
CA HIS A 24 12.15 -12.29 6.08
C HIS A 24 13.60 -11.81 6.27
N SER A 25 13.93 -10.59 5.81
CA SER A 25 15.28 -10.03 5.91
C SER A 25 15.75 -9.80 7.35
N THR A 26 14.81 -9.58 8.30
CA THR A 26 15.16 -9.42 9.73
C THR A 26 15.61 -10.72 10.39
N GLY A 27 15.21 -11.86 9.85
CA GLY A 27 15.49 -13.18 10.45
C GLY A 27 14.81 -13.43 11.80
N GLN A 28 13.92 -12.53 12.23
CA GLN A 28 13.27 -12.59 13.55
C GLN A 28 11.94 -13.36 13.54
N TRP A 29 11.40 -13.65 12.34
CA TRP A 29 10.08 -14.25 12.15
C TRP A 29 10.13 -15.52 11.31
N ASN A 30 9.30 -16.48 11.68
CA ASN A 30 8.82 -17.46 10.70
C ASN A 30 7.72 -16.77 9.89
N VAL A 31 7.96 -16.51 8.60
CA VAL A 31 7.02 -15.78 7.77
C VAL A 31 6.15 -16.75 6.97
N ILE A 32 4.84 -16.63 7.11
CA ILE A 32 3.84 -17.24 6.24
C ILE A 32 3.20 -16.12 5.41
N VAL A 33 3.05 -16.35 4.13
CA VAL A 33 2.35 -15.44 3.23
C VAL A 33 1.16 -16.11 2.60
N THR A 34 0.04 -15.39 2.49
CA THR A 34 -1.17 -15.90 1.85
C THR A 34 -1.78 -14.92 0.86
N SER A 35 -2.38 -15.48 -0.18
CA SER A 35 -3.23 -14.79 -1.14
C SER A 35 -4.28 -15.78 -1.71
N SER A 36 -5.34 -15.26 -2.31
CA SER A 36 -6.35 -16.10 -2.99
C SER A 36 -5.86 -16.73 -4.30
N SER A 37 -4.88 -16.09 -4.95
CA SER A 37 -4.19 -16.57 -6.16
C SER A 37 -2.73 -16.89 -5.89
N PRO A 38 -2.05 -17.69 -6.71
CA PRO A 38 -0.63 -17.93 -6.61
C PRO A 38 0.19 -16.61 -6.52
N LEU A 39 1.31 -16.64 -5.81
CA LEU A 39 2.22 -15.50 -5.78
C LEU A 39 2.83 -15.29 -7.17
N ASP A 40 2.97 -14.04 -7.57
CA ASP A 40 3.58 -13.61 -8.83
C ASP A 40 5.10 -13.29 -8.67
N TYR A 41 5.68 -13.67 -7.53
CA TYR A 41 7.09 -13.47 -7.20
C TYR A 41 7.63 -14.65 -6.37
N GLU A 42 8.93 -14.82 -6.41
CA GLU A 42 9.63 -15.79 -5.57
C GLU A 42 9.89 -15.23 -4.16
N THR A 43 9.71 -16.07 -3.16
CA THR A 43 9.95 -15.71 -1.76
C THR A 43 10.40 -16.95 -0.97
N PRO A 44 11.32 -16.81 -0.01
CA PRO A 44 11.63 -17.89 0.93
C PRO A 44 10.58 -18.06 2.03
N ALA A 45 9.58 -17.17 2.13
CA ALA A 45 8.46 -17.32 3.05
C ALA A 45 7.59 -18.52 2.66
N ARG A 46 7.02 -19.20 3.65
CA ARG A 46 6.08 -20.29 3.39
C ARG A 46 4.78 -19.75 2.80
N TYR A 47 4.44 -20.17 1.60
CA TYR A 47 3.20 -19.78 0.95
C TYR A 47 2.06 -20.75 1.29
N VAL A 48 0.91 -20.18 1.67
CA VAL A 48 -0.36 -20.91 1.88
C VAL A 48 -1.44 -20.22 1.05
N GLN A 49 -1.97 -20.89 0.03
CA GLN A 49 -3.08 -20.34 -0.74
C GLN A 49 -4.34 -20.31 0.13
N LEU A 50 -5.01 -19.17 0.21
CA LEU A 50 -6.13 -18.96 1.11
C LEU A 50 -7.13 -17.98 0.49
N ASP A 51 -8.30 -18.47 0.08
CA ASP A 51 -9.41 -17.64 -0.34
C ASP A 51 -10.31 -17.33 0.88
N LEU A 52 -10.18 -16.15 1.43
CA LEU A 52 -10.94 -15.72 2.61
C LEU A 52 -12.44 -15.43 2.33
N LEU A 53 -12.90 -15.54 1.07
CA LEU A 53 -14.33 -15.58 0.78
C LEU A 53 -14.96 -16.94 1.08
N ASP A 54 -14.16 -18.00 1.14
CA ASP A 54 -14.57 -19.30 1.68
C ASP A 54 -14.44 -19.29 3.21
N GLU A 55 -15.53 -19.38 3.93
CA GLU A 55 -15.57 -19.39 5.39
C GLU A 55 -14.78 -20.56 6.01
N GLN A 56 -14.59 -21.64 5.26
CA GLN A 56 -13.85 -22.81 5.72
C GLN A 56 -12.37 -22.79 5.35
N ALA A 57 -11.91 -21.78 4.57
CA ALA A 57 -10.55 -21.76 4.05
C ALA A 57 -9.47 -21.84 5.15
N VAL A 58 -9.66 -21.14 6.27
CA VAL A 58 -8.71 -21.18 7.39
C VAL A 58 -8.70 -22.53 8.07
N ALA A 59 -9.89 -23.14 8.30
CA ALA A 59 -9.99 -24.45 8.92
C ALA A 59 -9.38 -25.54 8.03
N GLN A 60 -9.53 -25.47 6.72
CA GLN A 60 -8.92 -26.40 5.75
C GLN A 60 -7.38 -26.34 5.78
N GLN A 61 -6.80 -25.22 6.21
CA GLN A 61 -5.35 -25.01 6.33
C GLN A 61 -4.85 -25.03 7.79
N ALA A 62 -5.63 -25.60 8.72
CA ALA A 62 -5.38 -25.55 10.16
C ALA A 62 -3.97 -25.99 10.55
N GLU A 63 -3.44 -27.08 9.97
CA GLU A 63 -2.09 -27.56 10.30
C GLU A 63 -1.00 -26.57 9.89
N GLN A 64 -1.18 -25.86 8.78
CA GLN A 64 -0.22 -24.88 8.29
C GLN A 64 -0.30 -23.55 9.04
N LEU A 65 -1.44 -23.24 9.68
CA LEU A 65 -1.70 -21.98 10.36
C LEU A 65 -1.62 -22.10 11.89
N ARG A 66 -1.50 -23.30 12.45
CA ARG A 66 -1.52 -23.58 13.90
C ARG A 66 -0.48 -22.79 14.69
N GLU A 67 0.67 -22.51 14.09
CA GLU A 67 1.78 -21.79 14.74
C GLU A 67 1.70 -20.27 14.61
N VAL A 68 0.67 -19.72 13.93
CA VAL A 68 0.50 -18.27 13.76
C VAL A 68 0.33 -17.60 15.13
N THR A 69 1.16 -16.61 15.36
CA THR A 69 1.12 -15.76 16.58
C THR A 69 0.72 -14.32 16.25
N HIS A 70 1.12 -13.83 15.08
CA HIS A 70 0.87 -12.45 14.65
C HIS A 70 0.34 -12.44 13.21
N VAL A 71 -0.43 -11.43 12.89
CA VAL A 71 -1.01 -11.23 11.56
C VAL A 71 -0.75 -9.81 11.08
N ILE A 72 -0.30 -9.66 9.84
CA ILE A 72 -0.40 -8.42 9.07
C ILE A 72 -1.50 -8.62 8.04
N TYR A 73 -2.61 -7.88 8.20
CA TYR A 73 -3.76 -7.97 7.33
C TYR A 73 -3.78 -6.82 6.33
N ALA A 74 -3.40 -7.12 5.07
CA ALA A 74 -3.35 -6.18 3.96
C ALA A 74 -4.24 -6.61 2.78
N ALA A 75 -5.18 -7.54 2.99
CA ALA A 75 -6.11 -7.95 1.94
C ALA A 75 -7.18 -6.89 1.71
N TYR A 76 -7.48 -6.66 0.44
CA TYR A 76 -8.48 -5.71 -0.01
C TYR A 76 -9.09 -6.15 -1.35
N ILE A 77 -10.40 -6.02 -1.46
CA ILE A 77 -11.14 -6.23 -2.70
C ILE A 77 -11.94 -4.97 -3.01
N GLU A 78 -11.79 -4.46 -4.24
CA GLU A 78 -12.59 -3.34 -4.73
C GLU A 78 -14.06 -3.79 -4.91
N GLY A 79 -14.99 -2.94 -4.52
CA GLY A 79 -16.42 -3.20 -4.67
C GLY A 79 -17.07 -2.29 -5.71
N LYS A 80 -18.09 -2.78 -6.41
CA LYS A 80 -18.87 -1.97 -7.36
C LYS A 80 -19.58 -0.79 -6.71
N THR A 81 -19.88 -0.88 -5.43
CA THR A 81 -20.46 0.18 -4.59
C THR A 81 -19.77 0.19 -3.23
N LEU A 82 -19.82 1.30 -2.49
CA LEU A 82 -19.25 1.38 -1.15
C LEU A 82 -19.87 0.34 -0.18
N ALA A 83 -21.15 0.04 -0.33
CA ALA A 83 -21.82 -0.97 0.48
C ALA A 83 -21.29 -2.39 0.17
N ALA A 84 -21.19 -2.75 -1.10
CA ALA A 84 -20.62 -4.04 -1.51
C ALA A 84 -19.14 -4.17 -1.10
N GLN A 85 -18.37 -3.10 -1.25
CA GLN A 85 -16.97 -3.04 -0.80
C GLN A 85 -16.87 -3.26 0.72
N THR A 86 -17.76 -2.64 1.50
CA THR A 86 -17.81 -2.82 2.96
C THR A 86 -18.13 -4.26 3.34
N GLN A 87 -19.13 -4.86 2.71
CA GLN A 87 -19.53 -6.24 2.99
C GLN A 87 -18.42 -7.23 2.70
N VAL A 88 -17.81 -7.17 1.50
CA VAL A 88 -16.77 -8.12 1.10
C VAL A 88 -15.52 -7.99 1.97
N ASN A 89 -15.04 -6.77 2.22
CA ASN A 89 -13.83 -6.58 3.01
C ASN A 89 -14.02 -6.91 4.50
N LEU A 90 -15.21 -6.70 5.05
CA LEU A 90 -15.54 -7.17 6.40
C LEU A 90 -15.61 -8.69 6.47
N ALA A 91 -16.19 -9.36 5.45
CA ALA A 91 -16.26 -10.82 5.40
C ALA A 91 -14.86 -11.46 5.37
N LEU A 92 -13.94 -10.94 4.52
CA LEU A 92 -12.56 -11.41 4.47
C LEU A 92 -11.87 -11.38 5.85
N LEU A 93 -11.98 -10.25 6.55
CA LEU A 93 -11.37 -10.10 7.89
C LEU A 93 -12.03 -11.01 8.92
N ARG A 94 -13.35 -11.10 8.92
CA ARG A 94 -14.12 -11.96 9.82
C ARG A 94 -13.73 -13.42 9.67
N ASN A 95 -13.74 -13.94 8.43
CA ASN A 95 -13.41 -15.33 8.16
C ASN A 95 -11.97 -15.67 8.58
N LEU A 96 -11.02 -14.75 8.37
CA LEU A 96 -9.67 -14.94 8.86
C LEU A 96 -9.60 -15.00 10.37
N VAL A 97 -10.17 -14.01 11.07
CA VAL A 97 -10.03 -13.88 12.53
C VAL A 97 -10.73 -15.02 13.25
N THR A 98 -11.99 -15.34 12.87
CA THR A 98 -12.74 -16.45 13.49
C THR A 98 -12.05 -17.78 13.25
N GLY A 99 -11.55 -18.03 12.03
CA GLY A 99 -10.80 -19.25 11.74
C GLY A 99 -9.48 -19.33 12.52
N LEU A 100 -8.72 -18.25 12.66
CA LEU A 100 -7.48 -18.26 13.44
C LEU A 100 -7.73 -18.47 14.95
N GLU A 101 -8.81 -17.94 15.52
CA GLU A 101 -9.21 -18.22 16.89
C GLU A 101 -9.40 -19.71 17.16
N GLU A 102 -9.84 -20.48 16.15
CA GLU A 102 -10.05 -21.92 16.27
C GLU A 102 -8.77 -22.74 16.07
N VAL A 103 -7.93 -22.37 15.09
CA VAL A 103 -6.80 -23.20 14.66
C VAL A 103 -5.44 -22.78 15.23
N ALA A 104 -5.27 -21.52 15.67
CA ALA A 104 -4.00 -20.95 16.10
C ALA A 104 -4.03 -20.57 17.59
N PRO A 105 -3.78 -21.51 18.51
CA PRO A 105 -3.87 -21.26 19.97
C PRO A 105 -2.85 -20.23 20.47
N GLY A 106 -1.80 -19.93 19.67
CA GLY A 106 -0.79 -18.93 19.96
C GLY A 106 -1.10 -17.52 19.40
N PHE A 107 -2.26 -17.32 18.77
CA PHE A 107 -2.64 -16.04 18.17
C PHE A 107 -2.71 -14.93 19.24
N ARG A 108 -1.96 -13.82 19.01
CA ARG A 108 -1.76 -12.74 20.00
C ARG A 108 -2.05 -11.35 19.47
N HIS A 109 -1.78 -11.11 18.18
CA HIS A 109 -1.91 -9.76 17.63
C HIS A 109 -2.26 -9.76 16.14
N LEU A 110 -3.09 -8.78 15.76
CA LEU A 110 -3.43 -8.48 14.37
C LEU A 110 -3.19 -7.00 14.06
N THR A 111 -2.25 -6.71 13.17
CA THR A 111 -2.10 -5.39 12.57
C THR A 111 -2.89 -5.32 11.27
N PHE A 112 -3.82 -4.38 11.15
CA PHE A 112 -4.58 -4.21 9.92
C PHE A 112 -4.38 -2.82 9.30
N ILE A 113 -4.53 -2.78 7.98
CA ILE A 113 -4.25 -1.59 7.20
C ILE A 113 -5.54 -0.83 6.96
N GLN A 114 -5.50 0.44 7.29
CA GLN A 114 -6.47 1.45 6.85
C GLN A 114 -5.77 2.40 5.85
N GLY A 115 -6.24 3.64 5.72
CA GLY A 115 -5.59 4.68 4.89
C GLY A 115 -6.44 5.94 4.82
N GLY A 116 -6.16 6.81 3.85
CA GLY A 116 -6.81 8.11 3.70
C GLY A 116 -8.34 8.08 3.61
N LYS A 117 -8.93 6.96 3.18
CA LYS A 117 -10.40 6.78 3.20
C LYS A 117 -10.98 6.85 4.63
N ALA A 118 -10.17 6.61 5.68
CA ALA A 118 -10.59 6.79 7.06
C ALA A 118 -10.82 8.28 7.42
N TYR A 119 -10.18 9.18 6.69
CA TYR A 119 -10.33 10.64 6.84
C TYR A 119 -11.26 11.26 5.79
N GLY A 120 -11.84 10.45 4.92
CA GLY A 120 -12.71 10.92 3.84
C GLY A 120 -11.99 11.37 2.58
N ALA A 121 -10.72 11.00 2.36
CA ALA A 121 -9.94 11.40 1.18
C ALA A 121 -10.61 11.07 -0.16
N HIS A 122 -11.46 10.04 -0.21
CA HIS A 122 -12.23 9.66 -1.39
C HIS A 122 -13.49 10.52 -1.62
N LEU A 123 -13.86 11.35 -0.64
CA LEU A 123 -14.99 12.29 -0.72
C LEU A 123 -14.54 13.72 -1.09
N GLY A 124 -13.23 13.97 -1.11
CA GLY A 124 -12.65 15.26 -1.40
C GLY A 124 -11.79 15.82 -0.26
N ARG A 125 -11.86 17.11 -0.04
CA ARG A 125 -11.04 17.78 0.99
C ARG A 125 -11.39 17.31 2.40
N TYR A 126 -10.37 16.98 3.18
CA TYR A 126 -10.47 16.65 4.59
C TYR A 126 -9.55 17.56 5.43
N LYS A 127 -9.68 17.51 6.76
CA LYS A 127 -8.83 18.29 7.69
C LYS A 127 -7.38 17.82 7.59
N THR A 128 -6.44 18.75 7.45
CA THR A 128 -5.00 18.49 7.44
C THR A 128 -4.26 19.36 8.47
N PRO A 129 -3.23 18.81 9.16
CA PRO A 129 -2.87 17.39 9.15
C PRO A 129 -4.00 16.51 9.70
N ALA A 130 -4.20 15.32 9.10
CA ALA A 130 -5.15 14.37 9.63
C ALA A 130 -4.61 13.72 10.91
N LEU A 131 -5.44 13.63 11.93
CA LEU A 131 -5.11 13.04 13.22
C LEU A 131 -5.92 11.75 13.44
N GLU A 132 -5.34 10.78 14.12
CA GLU A 132 -6.02 9.52 14.44
C GLU A 132 -7.29 9.72 15.27
N THR A 133 -7.39 10.85 15.98
CA THR A 133 -8.55 11.27 16.78
C THR A 133 -9.61 12.02 15.98
N ASP A 134 -9.39 12.30 14.70
CA ASP A 134 -10.38 12.98 13.88
C ASP A 134 -11.66 12.11 13.75
N PRO A 135 -12.86 12.74 13.76
CA PRO A 135 -14.11 12.01 13.76
C PRO A 135 -14.30 11.20 12.47
N ARG A 136 -14.99 10.08 12.60
CA ARG A 136 -15.44 9.30 11.44
C ARG A 136 -16.42 10.13 10.60
N HIS A 137 -16.32 10.03 9.28
CA HIS A 137 -17.26 10.66 8.36
C HIS A 137 -18.45 9.72 8.04
N PHE A 138 -19.32 10.16 7.15
CA PHE A 138 -20.56 9.46 6.79
C PHE A 138 -20.30 8.05 6.22
N PRO A 139 -20.99 7.00 6.75
CA PRO A 139 -20.86 5.62 6.26
C PRO A 139 -21.58 5.44 4.90
N PRO A 140 -21.32 4.32 4.17
CA PRO A 140 -20.52 3.18 4.59
C PRO A 140 -19.01 3.38 4.35
N ASN A 141 -18.19 2.84 5.25
CA ASN A 141 -16.74 2.79 5.10
C ASN A 141 -16.24 1.46 5.70
N PHE A 142 -15.60 0.64 4.87
CA PHE A 142 -15.17 -0.68 5.28
C PHE A 142 -14.12 -0.66 6.40
N TYR A 143 -13.26 0.36 6.48
CA TYR A 143 -12.30 0.52 7.57
C TYR A 143 -13.00 0.63 8.94
N TYR A 144 -14.10 1.38 8.99
CA TYR A 144 -14.87 1.51 10.24
C TYR A 144 -15.52 0.20 10.65
N SER A 145 -16.11 -0.52 9.68
CA SER A 145 -16.76 -1.81 9.95
C SER A 145 -15.73 -2.87 10.38
N GLN A 146 -14.54 -2.87 9.81
CA GLN A 146 -13.44 -3.74 10.22
C GLN A 146 -12.94 -3.40 11.63
N GLU A 147 -12.75 -2.12 11.93
CA GLU A 147 -12.32 -1.66 13.26
C GLU A 147 -13.36 -2.00 14.33
N ASP A 148 -14.65 -1.76 14.07
CA ASP A 148 -15.73 -2.08 15.00
C ASP A 148 -15.80 -3.60 15.25
N PHE A 149 -15.67 -4.42 14.21
CA PHE A 149 -15.60 -5.86 14.34
C PHE A 149 -14.41 -6.30 15.21
N LEU A 150 -13.21 -5.75 14.97
CA LEU A 150 -12.02 -6.11 15.75
C LEU A 150 -12.17 -5.70 17.23
N ARG A 151 -12.70 -4.52 17.50
CA ARG A 151 -13.01 -4.06 18.88
C ARG A 151 -13.96 -5.00 19.61
N GLU A 152 -15.03 -5.41 18.93
CA GLU A 152 -16.02 -6.33 19.50
C GLU A 152 -15.42 -7.73 19.67
N GLN A 153 -14.74 -8.25 18.66
CA GLN A 153 -14.26 -9.62 18.65
C GLN A 153 -13.10 -9.85 19.61
N SER A 154 -12.20 -8.85 19.78
CA SER A 154 -11.06 -8.96 20.71
C SER A 154 -11.43 -8.74 22.18
N ALA A 155 -12.61 -8.20 22.46
CA ALA A 155 -13.06 -7.92 23.81
C ALA A 155 -13.01 -9.20 24.68
N ALA A 156 -12.27 -9.14 25.77
CA ALA A 156 -12.04 -10.26 26.69
C ALA A 156 -11.32 -11.48 26.08
N LYS A 157 -10.65 -11.31 24.93
CA LYS A 157 -9.76 -12.33 24.31
C LYS A 157 -8.32 -12.14 24.71
N ALA A 158 -7.49 -13.15 24.42
CA ALA A 158 -6.05 -13.12 24.67
C ALA A 158 -5.24 -12.43 23.55
N TRP A 159 -5.89 -12.03 22.48
CA TRP A 159 -5.25 -11.32 21.37
C TRP A 159 -5.71 -9.86 21.28
N SER A 160 -4.93 -9.02 20.65
CA SER A 160 -5.18 -7.61 20.45
C SER A 160 -5.03 -7.23 18.97
N TRP A 161 -5.35 -5.99 18.63
CA TRP A 161 -5.17 -5.47 17.29
C TRP A 161 -4.55 -4.06 17.31
N THR A 162 -4.01 -3.64 16.18
CA THR A 162 -3.59 -2.27 15.92
C THR A 162 -3.93 -1.91 14.47
N ALA A 163 -4.45 -0.70 14.24
CA ALA A 163 -4.66 -0.16 12.91
C ALA A 163 -3.48 0.73 12.52
N VAL A 164 -2.96 0.57 11.31
CA VAL A 164 -2.02 1.52 10.72
C VAL A 164 -2.64 2.19 9.51
N ARG A 165 -2.47 3.50 9.40
CA ARG A 165 -3.02 4.35 8.33
C ARG A 165 -1.87 4.94 7.50
N PRO A 166 -1.38 4.22 6.49
CA PRO A 166 -0.50 4.83 5.50
C PRO A 166 -1.27 5.82 4.62
N ASP A 167 -0.56 6.77 4.02
CA ASP A 167 -1.01 7.47 2.82
C ASP A 167 -0.63 6.66 1.58
N ILE A 168 -0.50 7.29 0.40
CA ILE A 168 -0.11 6.61 -0.83
C ILE A 168 1.16 5.79 -0.60
N VAL A 169 1.06 4.47 -0.80
CA VAL A 169 2.20 3.58 -0.56
C VAL A 169 3.11 3.52 -1.78
N VAL A 170 4.39 3.84 -1.56
CA VAL A 170 5.47 3.73 -2.54
C VAL A 170 6.25 2.45 -2.30
N GLY A 171 6.18 1.50 -3.23
CA GLY A 171 6.84 0.20 -3.11
C GLY A 171 6.72 -0.62 -4.38
N PHE A 172 7.47 -1.72 -4.46
CA PHE A 172 7.47 -2.58 -5.63
C PHE A 172 6.26 -3.52 -5.64
N ALA A 173 5.48 -3.44 -6.71
CA ALA A 173 4.50 -4.45 -7.09
C ALA A 173 4.14 -4.28 -8.57
N VAL A 174 3.86 -5.36 -9.29
CA VAL A 174 3.28 -5.34 -10.63
C VAL A 174 1.82 -5.79 -10.53
N GLY A 175 0.95 -5.29 -11.41
CA GLY A 175 -0.47 -5.62 -11.38
C GLY A 175 -1.26 -4.97 -10.24
N ASN A 176 -0.65 -4.07 -9.48
CA ASN A 176 -1.33 -3.34 -8.40
C ASN A 176 -1.91 -2.01 -8.94
N PRO A 177 -3.25 -1.82 -8.88
CA PRO A 177 -3.89 -0.66 -9.51
C PRO A 177 -3.56 0.69 -8.84
N MET A 178 -3.09 0.70 -7.60
CA MET A 178 -2.78 1.92 -6.85
C MET A 178 -1.27 2.13 -6.69
N ASN A 179 -0.46 1.79 -7.69
CA ASN A 179 0.99 1.98 -7.65
C ASN A 179 1.40 3.27 -8.36
N LEU A 180 1.51 4.36 -7.59
CA LEU A 180 1.85 5.68 -8.11
C LEU A 180 3.29 5.76 -8.64
N ALA A 181 4.24 5.06 -8.00
CA ALA A 181 5.63 5.09 -8.44
C ALA A 181 5.80 4.42 -9.82
N ASN A 182 5.16 3.28 -10.04
CA ASN A 182 5.15 2.62 -11.34
C ASN A 182 4.54 3.54 -12.41
N LEU A 183 3.40 4.16 -12.10
CA LEU A 183 2.71 5.07 -13.01
C LEU A 183 3.60 6.25 -13.44
N ILE A 184 4.27 6.91 -12.48
CA ILE A 184 5.20 8.01 -12.75
C ILE A 184 6.38 7.52 -13.61
N ALA A 185 6.95 6.37 -13.28
CA ALA A 185 8.11 5.81 -13.98
C ALA A 185 7.79 5.43 -15.43
N VAL A 186 6.63 4.80 -15.65
CA VAL A 186 6.16 4.44 -17.01
C VAL A 186 5.85 5.70 -17.81
N TYR A 187 5.17 6.69 -17.22
CA TYR A 187 4.89 7.97 -17.88
C TYR A 187 6.19 8.70 -18.27
N ALA A 188 7.17 8.79 -17.38
CA ALA A 188 8.48 9.38 -17.69
C ALA A 188 9.21 8.62 -18.81
N SER A 189 9.15 7.28 -18.81
CA SER A 189 9.75 6.43 -19.86
C SER A 189 9.10 6.67 -21.23
N LEU A 190 7.77 6.80 -21.27
CA LEU A 190 7.05 7.14 -22.50
C LEU A 190 7.39 8.55 -22.99
N CYS A 191 7.48 9.54 -22.10
CA CYS A 191 7.91 10.89 -22.46
C CYS A 191 9.31 10.90 -23.09
N LYS A 192 10.24 10.12 -22.52
CA LYS A 192 11.61 9.97 -23.03
C LYS A 192 11.61 9.34 -24.41
N GLU A 193 10.88 8.25 -24.62
CA GLU A 193 10.80 7.55 -25.90
C GLU A 193 10.19 8.44 -27.01
N LEU A 194 9.17 9.21 -26.68
CA LEU A 194 8.50 10.12 -27.59
C LEU A 194 9.27 11.45 -27.80
N ASN A 195 10.34 11.68 -27.02
CA ASN A 195 11.08 12.94 -27.00
C ASN A 195 10.18 14.16 -26.74
N VAL A 196 9.25 14.02 -25.80
CA VAL A 196 8.36 15.08 -25.35
C VAL A 196 8.65 15.48 -23.91
N PRO A 197 8.39 16.74 -23.50
CA PRO A 197 8.62 17.18 -22.13
C PRO A 197 7.77 16.41 -21.12
N PHE A 198 8.40 16.06 -19.98
CA PHE A 198 7.74 15.47 -18.83
C PHE A 198 7.03 16.57 -18.01
N ARG A 199 5.73 16.69 -18.20
CA ARG A 199 4.87 17.68 -17.55
C ARG A 199 4.07 17.03 -16.43
N PHE A 200 3.83 17.78 -15.34
CA PHE A 200 2.83 17.37 -14.37
C PHE A 200 1.45 17.41 -15.04
N PRO A 201 0.69 16.30 -15.05
CA PRO A 201 -0.52 16.19 -15.85
C PRO A 201 -1.78 16.73 -15.14
N GLY A 202 -1.69 17.03 -13.85
CA GLY A 202 -2.79 17.53 -13.04
C GLY A 202 -2.95 19.03 -13.07
N SER A 203 -3.87 19.55 -12.26
CA SER A 203 -4.11 20.99 -12.15
C SER A 203 -2.92 21.73 -11.52
N LEU A 204 -2.77 23.02 -11.87
CA LEU A 204 -1.76 23.87 -11.27
C LEU A 204 -1.93 23.98 -9.74
N GLN A 205 -3.17 23.94 -9.24
CA GLN A 205 -3.44 23.93 -7.81
C GLN A 205 -2.93 22.64 -7.17
N ALA A 206 -3.22 21.47 -7.73
CA ALA A 206 -2.71 20.19 -7.25
C ALA A 206 -1.17 20.12 -7.28
N TYR A 207 -0.54 20.78 -8.24
CA TYR A 207 0.93 20.88 -8.32
C TYR A 207 1.57 21.54 -7.11
N HIS A 208 0.82 22.42 -6.41
CA HIS A 208 1.32 23.23 -5.30
C HIS A 208 0.77 22.87 -3.91
N VAL A 209 -0.13 21.88 -3.78
CA VAL A 209 -0.61 21.42 -2.47
C VAL A 209 0.45 20.62 -1.73
N LEU A 210 0.34 20.57 -0.40
CA LEU A 210 1.16 19.70 0.43
C LEU A 210 0.59 18.29 0.46
N VAL A 211 1.45 17.31 0.23
CA VAL A 211 1.12 15.89 0.30
C VAL A 211 2.22 15.13 1.04
N ASN A 212 1.92 13.93 1.51
CA ASN A 212 2.94 12.98 1.96
C ASN A 212 2.67 11.59 1.34
N VAL A 213 3.64 10.69 1.46
CA VAL A 213 3.56 9.32 1.01
C VAL A 213 4.15 8.39 2.07
N THR A 214 3.95 7.09 1.88
CA THR A 214 4.46 6.06 2.78
C THR A 214 5.35 5.09 1.99
N ASP A 215 6.62 5.02 2.31
CA ASP A 215 7.51 3.97 1.81
C ASP A 215 7.06 2.60 2.33
N ALA A 216 7.02 1.61 1.46
CA ALA A 216 6.55 0.28 1.84
C ALA A 216 7.44 -0.40 2.89
N THR A 217 8.74 -0.07 2.92
CA THR A 217 9.67 -0.58 3.95
C THR A 217 9.43 0.11 5.29
N VAL A 218 9.25 1.43 5.31
CA VAL A 218 8.89 2.19 6.53
C VAL A 218 7.56 1.67 7.09
N LEU A 219 6.59 1.38 6.20
CA LEU A 219 5.32 0.78 6.62
C LEU A 219 5.52 -0.62 7.22
N ALA A 220 6.35 -1.47 6.60
CA ALA A 220 6.65 -2.81 7.11
C ALA A 220 7.31 -2.75 8.50
N GLN A 221 8.27 -1.85 8.69
CA GLN A 221 8.90 -1.58 9.99
C GLN A 221 7.88 -1.13 11.04
N ALA A 222 6.98 -0.21 10.67
CA ALA A 222 5.94 0.25 11.59
C ALA A 222 4.95 -0.87 11.96
N MET A 223 4.57 -1.71 11.00
CA MET A 223 3.70 -2.88 11.25
C MET A 223 4.33 -3.90 12.19
N GLU A 224 5.63 -4.20 12.02
CA GLU A 224 6.38 -5.04 12.96
C GLU A 224 6.45 -4.39 14.34
N TRP A 225 6.76 -3.10 14.39
CA TRP A 225 6.84 -2.34 15.65
C TRP A 225 5.54 -2.44 16.44
N VAL A 226 4.42 -2.04 15.83
CA VAL A 226 3.13 -2.03 16.54
C VAL A 226 2.65 -3.43 16.93
N ALA A 227 3.08 -4.48 16.20
CA ALA A 227 2.74 -5.86 16.50
C ALA A 227 3.47 -6.39 17.74
N THR A 228 4.59 -5.77 18.15
CA THR A 228 5.47 -6.25 19.21
C THR A 228 5.48 -5.37 20.47
N HIS A 229 4.83 -4.20 20.44
CA HIS A 229 4.81 -3.23 21.54
C HIS A 229 3.44 -3.15 22.20
N GLU A 230 3.38 -3.43 23.50
CA GLU A 230 2.12 -3.52 24.25
C GLU A 230 1.34 -2.19 24.27
N GLU A 231 2.03 -1.07 24.30
CA GLU A 231 1.44 0.27 24.26
C GLU A 231 0.74 0.59 22.94
N CYS A 232 0.94 -0.23 21.91
CA CYS A 232 0.28 -0.07 20.60
C CYS A 232 -1.02 -0.87 20.47
N ARG A 233 -1.38 -1.67 21.47
CA ARG A 233 -2.59 -2.51 21.45
C ARG A 233 -3.86 -1.66 21.44
N GLU A 234 -4.80 -2.06 20.56
CA GLU A 234 -6.12 -1.42 20.40
C GLU A 234 -6.07 0.06 20.01
N GLU A 235 -4.96 0.45 19.37
CA GLU A 235 -4.66 1.80 18.96
C GLU A 235 -4.65 1.95 17.43
N ILE A 236 -4.68 3.20 16.98
CA ILE A 236 -4.61 3.58 15.58
C ILE A 236 -3.43 4.51 15.40
N TYR A 237 -2.63 4.30 14.36
CA TYR A 237 -1.45 5.11 14.06
C TYR A 237 -1.37 5.50 12.59
N ASN A 238 -1.13 6.77 12.31
CA ASN A 238 -0.71 7.24 11.02
C ASN A 238 0.76 6.86 10.76
N VAL A 239 1.04 6.38 9.56
CA VAL A 239 2.39 5.99 9.13
C VAL A 239 2.68 6.65 7.77
N THR A 240 3.69 7.51 7.69
CA THR A 240 4.20 8.10 6.45
C THR A 240 5.73 8.18 6.50
N ASN A 241 6.38 8.68 5.45
CA ASN A 241 7.83 8.86 5.44
C ASN A 241 8.32 9.86 6.51
N GLY A 242 7.42 10.74 6.96
CA GLY A 242 7.71 11.74 7.99
C GLY A 242 8.00 13.14 7.45
N ASP A 243 8.17 13.28 6.15
CA ASP A 243 8.21 14.55 5.43
C ASP A 243 6.87 14.90 4.79
N VAL A 244 6.76 16.11 4.29
CA VAL A 244 5.70 16.58 3.40
C VAL A 244 6.35 17.28 2.21
N PHE A 245 5.74 17.19 1.04
CA PHE A 245 6.27 17.77 -0.17
C PHE A 245 5.18 18.37 -1.06
N ARG A 246 5.59 19.06 -2.12
CA ARG A 246 4.74 19.52 -3.22
C ARG A 246 5.21 18.83 -4.50
N TRP A 247 4.30 18.50 -5.40
CA TRP A 247 4.67 17.98 -6.71
C TRP A 247 5.61 18.92 -7.45
N SER A 248 5.45 20.22 -7.27
CA SER A 248 6.34 21.26 -7.83
C SER A 248 7.81 21.13 -7.38
N GLN A 249 8.07 20.48 -6.25
CA GLN A 249 9.41 20.21 -5.76
C GLN A 249 9.98 18.88 -6.31
N LEU A 250 9.12 17.87 -6.45
CA LEU A 250 9.57 16.54 -6.88
C LEU A 250 9.58 16.36 -8.39
N TRP A 251 8.63 16.95 -9.12
CA TRP A 251 8.48 16.72 -10.55
C TRP A 251 9.73 17.10 -11.38
N PRO A 252 10.37 18.25 -11.16
CA PRO A 252 11.65 18.58 -11.81
C PRO A 252 12.76 17.58 -11.47
N ARG A 253 12.83 17.09 -10.23
CA ARG A 253 13.80 16.09 -9.80
C ARG A 253 13.55 14.72 -10.46
N PHE A 254 12.29 14.35 -10.68
CA PHE A 254 11.95 13.15 -11.45
C PHE A 254 12.37 13.31 -12.92
N ALA A 255 12.13 14.46 -13.55
CA ALA A 255 12.57 14.75 -14.91
C ALA A 255 14.10 14.61 -15.03
N GLU A 256 14.86 15.17 -14.09
CA GLU A 256 16.32 15.04 -14.02
C GLU A 256 16.76 13.58 -13.89
N TYR A 257 16.13 12.83 -12.96
CA TYR A 257 16.43 11.41 -12.74
C TYR A 257 16.24 10.55 -13.99
N PHE A 258 15.14 10.76 -14.74
CA PHE A 258 14.86 10.01 -15.97
C PHE A 258 15.61 10.54 -17.18
N GLY A 259 16.27 11.71 -17.07
CA GLY A 259 16.96 12.37 -18.18
C GLY A 259 15.98 12.80 -19.28
N VAL A 260 14.82 13.36 -18.88
CA VAL A 260 13.80 13.92 -19.78
C VAL A 260 13.69 15.43 -19.57
N ALA A 261 13.32 16.17 -20.60
CA ALA A 261 13.12 17.59 -20.48
C ALA A 261 11.91 17.89 -19.55
N TYR A 262 12.12 18.70 -18.52
CA TYR A 262 11.01 19.23 -17.72
C TYR A 262 10.33 20.38 -18.47
N ALA A 263 9.01 20.49 -18.29
CA ALA A 263 8.24 21.69 -18.68
C ALA A 263 7.09 21.93 -17.70
N GLU A 264 6.57 23.16 -17.69
CA GLU A 264 5.50 23.61 -16.81
C GLU A 264 4.25 22.71 -16.92
N PRO A 265 3.48 22.56 -15.81
CA PRO A 265 2.26 21.74 -15.78
C PRO A 265 1.27 22.09 -16.88
N ILE A 266 0.63 21.08 -17.39
CA ILE A 266 -0.56 21.22 -18.26
C ILE A 266 -1.56 20.16 -17.80
N THR A 267 -2.78 20.58 -17.47
CA THR A 267 -3.85 19.66 -17.09
C THR A 267 -4.35 18.89 -18.29
N PHE A 268 -4.21 17.56 -18.25
CA PHE A 268 -4.80 16.63 -19.21
C PHE A 268 -5.02 15.26 -18.56
N PRO A 269 -6.10 14.54 -18.95
CA PRO A 269 -6.36 13.22 -18.39
C PRO A 269 -5.37 12.19 -18.94
N LEU A 270 -4.55 11.60 -18.05
CA LEU A 270 -3.61 10.54 -18.43
C LEU A 270 -4.33 9.36 -19.08
N LYS A 271 -5.51 9.00 -18.58
CA LYS A 271 -6.32 7.92 -19.13
C LYS A 271 -6.50 8.06 -20.64
N ASP A 272 -6.91 9.25 -21.11
CA ASP A 272 -7.22 9.46 -22.53
C ASP A 272 -5.94 9.53 -23.38
N TYR A 273 -4.87 10.11 -22.85
CA TYR A 273 -3.60 10.27 -23.57
C TYR A 273 -2.74 9.01 -23.62
N MET A 274 -3.02 8.03 -22.76
CA MET A 274 -2.28 6.77 -22.71
C MET A 274 -3.02 5.59 -23.36
N GLU A 275 -4.27 5.79 -23.80
CA GLU A 275 -5.11 4.74 -24.37
C GLU A 275 -4.47 4.09 -25.62
N ASP A 276 -3.79 4.86 -26.45
CA ASP A 276 -3.15 4.40 -27.69
C ASP A 276 -1.66 4.04 -27.54
N LYS A 277 -1.11 4.02 -26.33
CA LYS A 277 0.33 3.81 -26.09
C LYS A 277 0.73 2.35 -25.88
N ALA A 278 -0.21 1.41 -25.89
CA ALA A 278 0.07 0.00 -25.66
C ALA A 278 1.05 -0.59 -26.69
N GLU A 279 0.91 -0.28 -27.97
CA GLU A 279 1.80 -0.75 -29.02
C GLU A 279 3.20 -0.13 -28.89
N LEU A 280 3.30 1.16 -28.60
CA LEU A 280 4.55 1.84 -28.32
C LEU A 280 5.28 1.17 -27.15
N TRP A 281 4.57 0.87 -26.06
CA TRP A 281 5.13 0.19 -24.92
C TRP A 281 5.67 -1.19 -25.27
N GLN A 282 4.96 -1.99 -26.06
CA GLN A 282 5.44 -3.29 -26.53
C GLN A 282 6.73 -3.17 -27.36
N GLN A 283 6.84 -2.16 -28.22
CA GLN A 283 8.06 -1.87 -28.96
C GLN A 283 9.23 -1.51 -28.03
N MET A 284 8.97 -0.73 -26.98
CA MET A 284 9.95 -0.40 -25.94
C MET A 284 10.40 -1.65 -25.17
N VAL A 285 9.46 -2.53 -24.79
CA VAL A 285 9.77 -3.81 -24.12
C VAL A 285 10.77 -4.64 -24.95
N GLN A 286 10.52 -4.76 -26.25
CA GLN A 286 11.43 -5.50 -27.16
C GLN A 286 12.78 -4.80 -27.33
N ARG A 287 12.78 -3.48 -27.55
CA ARG A 287 14.00 -2.69 -27.80
C ARG A 287 14.94 -2.67 -26.60
N HIS A 288 14.38 -2.53 -25.39
CA HIS A 288 15.17 -2.42 -24.17
C HIS A 288 15.34 -3.76 -23.42
N GLY A 289 14.77 -4.85 -23.93
CA GLY A 289 14.85 -6.18 -23.28
C GLY A 289 14.19 -6.22 -21.92
N LEU A 290 13.04 -5.55 -21.79
CA LEU A 290 12.27 -5.51 -20.55
C LEU A 290 11.47 -6.79 -20.32
N LYS A 291 11.01 -7.03 -19.10
CA LYS A 291 10.02 -8.08 -18.81
C LYS A 291 8.71 -7.79 -19.56
N PRO A 292 8.01 -8.81 -20.09
CA PRO A 292 6.88 -8.63 -21.00
C PRO A 292 5.58 -8.27 -20.27
N HIS A 293 5.61 -7.21 -19.46
CA HIS A 293 4.42 -6.66 -18.82
C HIS A 293 3.68 -5.71 -19.78
N THR A 294 2.35 -5.78 -19.74
CA THR A 294 1.51 -4.82 -20.46
C THR A 294 1.50 -3.46 -19.78
N LEU A 295 1.13 -2.44 -20.53
CA LEU A 295 1.03 -1.08 -19.99
C LEU A 295 -0.01 -1.01 -18.85
N ASP A 296 -1.13 -1.71 -18.98
CA ASP A 296 -2.21 -1.74 -17.98
C ASP A 296 -1.84 -2.50 -16.71
N GLU A 297 -0.92 -3.48 -16.78
CA GLU A 297 -0.37 -4.13 -15.59
C GLU A 297 0.53 -3.20 -14.78
N LEU A 298 1.20 -2.27 -15.45
CA LEU A 298 2.18 -1.38 -14.81
C LEU A 298 1.58 -0.07 -14.31
N ALA A 299 0.58 0.48 -15.02
CA ALA A 299 0.06 1.80 -14.72
C ALA A 299 -1.47 1.87 -14.91
N GLN A 300 -2.17 2.19 -13.84
CA GLN A 300 -3.61 2.47 -13.86
C GLN A 300 -3.82 4.00 -13.93
N TRP A 301 -3.97 4.51 -15.13
CA TRP A 301 -4.02 5.94 -15.40
C TRP A 301 -5.14 6.69 -14.67
N PRO A 302 -6.37 6.12 -14.48
CA PRO A 302 -7.40 6.77 -13.67
C PRO A 302 -6.98 7.04 -12.22
N PHE A 303 -6.10 6.19 -11.64
CA PHE A 303 -5.54 6.45 -10.32
C PHE A 303 -4.60 7.67 -10.33
N GLY A 304 -3.77 7.80 -11.37
CA GLY A 304 -2.94 9.00 -11.56
C GLY A 304 -3.78 10.26 -11.73
N ASP A 305 -4.82 10.20 -12.57
CA ASP A 305 -5.75 11.31 -12.78
C ASP A 305 -6.44 11.73 -11.47
N PHE A 306 -6.80 10.77 -10.59
CA PHE A 306 -7.33 11.08 -9.28
C PHE A 306 -6.30 11.78 -8.39
N ILE A 307 -5.09 11.23 -8.26
CA ILE A 307 -4.05 11.75 -7.35
C ILE A 307 -3.56 13.13 -7.79
N PHE A 308 -3.29 13.32 -9.09
CA PHE A 308 -2.75 14.58 -9.62
C PHE A 308 -3.79 15.71 -9.73
N ASN A 309 -5.04 15.44 -9.39
CA ASN A 309 -6.10 16.46 -9.29
C ASN A 309 -6.63 16.66 -7.85
N VAL A 310 -5.89 16.22 -6.84
CA VAL A 310 -6.16 16.57 -5.44
C VAL A 310 -5.73 18.02 -5.22
N GLU A 311 -6.71 18.94 -5.17
CA GLU A 311 -6.50 20.38 -5.13
C GLU A 311 -6.46 21.00 -3.71
N ALA A 312 -6.36 20.18 -2.68
CA ALA A 312 -6.20 20.59 -1.29
C ALA A 312 -5.05 19.86 -0.64
N ASP A 313 -4.46 20.45 0.38
CA ASP A 313 -3.45 19.76 1.17
C ASP A 313 -3.97 18.41 1.65
N ALA A 314 -3.15 17.38 1.53
CA ALA A 314 -3.50 15.99 1.85
C ALA A 314 -2.30 15.32 2.55
N PHE A 315 -2.26 15.38 3.88
CA PHE A 315 -1.18 14.79 4.67
C PHE A 315 -1.62 14.45 6.10
N PHE A 316 -0.92 13.51 6.71
CA PHE A 316 -1.21 12.96 8.05
C PHE A 316 -0.16 13.41 9.05
N ASP A 317 -0.60 13.67 10.30
CA ASP A 317 0.29 13.81 11.45
C ASP A 317 0.76 12.42 11.91
N VAL A 318 2.04 12.26 12.11
CA VAL A 318 2.66 10.99 12.54
C VAL A 318 3.23 11.05 13.96
N ASN A 319 2.97 12.12 14.68
CA ASN A 319 3.58 12.34 15.99
C ASN A 319 3.07 11.36 17.05
N LYS A 320 1.88 10.77 16.89
CA LYS A 320 1.37 9.77 17.82
C LYS A 320 2.28 8.55 17.85
N LEU A 321 2.63 7.97 16.71
CA LEU A 321 3.50 6.80 16.64
C LEU A 321 4.96 7.14 17.03
N ARG A 322 5.45 8.34 16.69
CA ARG A 322 6.76 8.82 17.17
C ARG A 322 6.82 8.91 18.70
N ARG A 323 5.76 9.38 19.35
CA ARG A 323 5.69 9.41 20.83
C ARG A 323 5.60 8.02 21.46
N ALA A 324 5.05 7.04 20.74
CA ALA A 324 5.07 5.64 21.15
C ALA A 324 6.47 4.98 20.98
N GLY A 325 7.46 5.70 20.40
CA GLY A 325 8.85 5.23 20.31
C GLY A 325 9.28 4.77 18.91
N PHE A 326 8.43 4.77 17.91
CA PHE A 326 8.82 4.46 16.53
C PHE A 326 9.42 5.68 15.84
N HIS A 327 10.72 5.62 15.53
CA HIS A 327 11.47 6.76 15.00
C HIS A 327 11.90 6.63 13.53
N GLU A 328 11.53 5.56 12.84
CA GLU A 328 11.99 5.28 11.47
C GLU A 328 11.29 6.15 10.39
N MET A 329 10.30 6.99 10.78
CA MET A 329 9.63 7.93 9.87
C MET A 329 10.48 9.19 9.65
N HIS A 330 11.59 9.03 8.91
CA HIS A 330 12.54 10.09 8.57
C HIS A 330 13.11 9.96 7.14
N LEU A 331 12.43 9.21 6.27
CA LEU A 331 12.81 9.01 4.88
C LEU A 331 12.33 10.21 4.02
N ASP A 332 13.23 10.77 3.21
CA ASP A 332 12.89 11.76 2.18
C ASP A 332 12.05 11.11 1.08
N SER A 333 10.89 11.70 0.78
CA SER A 333 9.94 11.12 -0.19
C SER A 333 10.50 11.01 -1.60
N PHE A 334 11.35 11.94 -2.04
CA PHE A 334 12.05 11.77 -3.32
C PHE A 334 12.98 10.55 -3.31
N THR A 335 13.67 10.31 -2.21
CA THR A 335 14.51 9.12 -2.04
C THR A 335 13.69 7.84 -2.10
N SER A 336 12.51 7.81 -1.49
CA SER A 336 11.59 6.68 -1.59
C SER A 336 11.19 6.39 -3.06
N PHE A 337 10.72 7.39 -3.78
CA PHE A 337 10.42 7.25 -5.20
C PHE A 337 11.63 6.83 -6.03
N ARG A 338 12.81 7.45 -5.83
CA ARG A 338 14.04 7.10 -6.55
C ARG A 338 14.43 5.64 -6.31
N ASN A 339 14.41 5.17 -5.06
CA ASN A 339 14.71 3.78 -4.73
C ASN A 339 13.77 2.82 -5.48
N GLN A 340 12.48 3.19 -5.58
CA GLN A 340 11.53 2.41 -6.34
C GLN A 340 11.81 2.44 -7.85
N PHE A 341 12.20 3.58 -8.41
CA PHE A 341 12.60 3.68 -9.83
C PHE A 341 13.85 2.84 -10.13
N GLU A 342 14.85 2.84 -9.24
CA GLU A 342 16.02 1.97 -9.35
C GLU A 342 15.63 0.49 -9.31
N HIS A 343 14.72 0.12 -8.43
CA HIS A 343 14.22 -1.25 -8.36
C HIS A 343 13.51 -1.66 -9.66
N LEU A 344 12.64 -0.81 -10.19
CA LEU A 344 11.96 -1.07 -11.47
C LEU A 344 12.95 -1.25 -12.64
N LYS A 345 14.03 -0.47 -12.67
CA LYS A 345 15.11 -0.65 -13.66
C LYS A 345 15.87 -1.96 -13.45
N ALA A 346 16.27 -2.25 -12.21
CA ALA A 346 16.99 -3.49 -11.87
C ALA A 346 16.18 -4.74 -12.25
N GLU A 347 14.87 -4.69 -12.05
CA GLU A 347 13.92 -5.75 -12.42
C GLU A 347 13.56 -5.74 -13.92
N LYS A 348 14.12 -4.83 -14.71
CA LYS A 348 13.80 -4.66 -16.14
C LYS A 348 12.31 -4.45 -16.41
N ILE A 349 11.66 -3.67 -15.56
CA ILE A 349 10.26 -3.25 -15.75
C ILE A 349 10.22 -1.97 -16.60
N ILE A 350 11.19 -1.08 -16.40
CA ILE A 350 11.36 0.16 -17.17
C ILE A 350 12.78 0.26 -17.73
N PRO A 351 13.01 1.10 -18.77
CA PRO A 351 14.34 1.32 -19.36
C PRO A 351 15.37 1.94 -18.42
#